data_74d0126b5b82c6761d9ac7f8bbe19ef6
#
_entry.id   74d0126b5b82c6761d9ac7f8bbe19ef6
#
_cell.length_a   1.000
_cell.length_b   1.000
_cell.length_c   1.000
_cell.angle_alpha   90.00
_cell.angle_beta   90.00
_cell.angle_gamma   90.00
#
_symmetry.space_group_name_H-M   'P 1'
#
loop_
_entity.id
_entity.type
_entity.pdbx_description
1 polymer ?
#
loop_
_entity_poly.entity_id
_entity_poly.type
_entity_poly.pdbx_seq_one_letter_code
_entity_poly.pdbx_strand_id
1 'polypeptide(L)'
;MADVPSGGPSPFAQTRTETEKKQIAAALGLLQRLPPKDLEANIQTFTKIAPHLEQTLEPYVSRPLQVKRDSEQNRYFVACECNCDGGSHRSPWSGKYFPAPAGGDAEEEKLARPSERLRILEESFNEVFDAYKTGYYEGGVSSVYLWDMDEGFGGAFLIHKDCVMPHPTH
;
A
#
# COMPACT_ATOMS: atom_id res chain seq x y z
N MET A 1 36.62 -26.83 -5.07
CA MET A 1 35.41 -27.00 -4.24
C MET A 1 35.41 -25.84 -3.30
N ALA A 2 34.61 -24.82 -3.57
CA ALA A 2 34.46 -23.64 -2.75
C ALA A 2 33.01 -23.66 -2.21
N ASP A 3 32.89 -23.73 -0.88
CA ASP A 3 31.62 -23.66 -0.17
C ASP A 3 30.95 -22.29 -0.37
N VAL A 4 29.71 -22.33 -0.85
CA VAL A 4 28.81 -21.19 -0.89
C VAL A 4 28.16 -21.06 0.48
N PRO A 5 28.27 -19.93 1.20
CA PRO A 5 27.56 -19.75 2.46
C PRO A 5 26.05 -19.60 2.18
N SER A 6 25.30 -20.54 2.74
CA SER A 6 23.83 -20.52 2.85
C SER A 6 23.37 -19.20 3.49
N GLY A 7 22.56 -18.42 2.75
CA GLY A 7 21.96 -17.22 3.25
C GLY A 7 21.03 -17.51 4.43
N GLY A 8 21.38 -16.96 5.60
CA GLY A 8 20.56 -17.01 6.79
C GLY A 8 19.27 -16.21 6.63
N PRO A 9 18.23 -16.51 7.40
CA PRO A 9 16.96 -15.79 7.33
C PRO A 9 17.14 -14.31 7.67
N SER A 10 16.44 -13.45 6.92
CA SER A 10 16.42 -12.01 7.10
C SER A 10 16.18 -11.63 8.57
N PRO A 11 16.93 -10.68 9.15
CA PRO A 11 16.80 -10.28 10.55
C PRO A 11 15.44 -9.61 10.90
N PHE A 12 14.56 -9.40 9.94
CA PHE A 12 13.23 -8.80 10.14
C PHE A 12 12.09 -9.81 10.37
N ALA A 13 12.34 -11.11 10.31
CA ALA A 13 11.35 -12.14 10.62
C ALA A 13 11.41 -12.51 12.12
N GLN A 14 11.25 -11.56 13.03
CA GLN A 14 10.98 -11.88 14.42
C GLN A 14 9.57 -12.46 14.52
N THR A 15 9.48 -13.72 14.94
CA THR A 15 8.20 -14.39 15.21
C THR A 15 7.53 -13.68 16.38
N ARG A 16 6.57 -12.82 16.10
CA ARG A 16 5.78 -12.10 17.11
C ARG A 16 4.95 -13.08 17.91
N THR A 17 4.92 -12.90 19.22
CA THR A 17 4.07 -13.71 20.10
C THR A 17 2.58 -13.47 19.79
N GLU A 18 1.73 -14.45 20.05
CA GLU A 18 0.26 -14.30 19.87
C GLU A 18 -0.32 -13.15 20.70
N THR A 19 0.28 -12.84 21.82
CA THR A 19 -0.10 -11.72 22.67
C THR A 19 0.19 -10.38 21.99
N GLU A 20 1.38 -10.24 21.39
CA GLU A 20 1.78 -9.04 20.66
C GLU A 20 0.88 -8.83 19.43
N LYS A 21 0.59 -9.88 18.68
CA LYS A 21 -0.35 -9.80 17.54
C LYS A 21 -1.73 -9.30 17.96
N LYS A 22 -2.27 -9.79 19.07
CA LYS A 22 -3.55 -9.34 19.62
C LYS A 22 -3.52 -7.87 20.08
N GLN A 23 -2.43 -7.45 20.71
CA GLN A 23 -2.26 -6.05 21.13
C GLN A 23 -2.18 -5.10 19.94
N ILE A 24 -1.43 -5.46 18.90
CA ILE A 24 -1.33 -4.69 17.66
C ILE A 24 -2.70 -4.59 16.98
N ALA A 25 -3.41 -5.71 16.85
CA ALA A 25 -4.73 -5.74 16.24
C ALA A 25 -5.74 -4.87 17.03
N ALA A 26 -5.69 -4.92 18.36
CA ALA A 26 -6.52 -4.07 19.21
C ALA A 26 -6.18 -2.58 19.05
N ALA A 27 -4.90 -2.23 19.00
CA ALA A 27 -4.43 -0.87 18.80
C ALA A 27 -4.86 -0.31 17.43
N LEU A 28 -4.67 -1.09 16.35
CA LEU A 28 -5.09 -0.71 15.01
C LEU A 28 -6.63 -0.58 14.92
N GLY A 29 -7.37 -1.51 15.53
CA GLY A 29 -8.83 -1.45 15.58
C GLY A 29 -9.35 -0.23 16.34
N LEU A 30 -8.62 0.26 17.35
CA LEU A 30 -8.97 1.49 18.05
C LEU A 30 -8.66 2.71 17.19
N LEU A 31 -7.48 2.77 16.56
CA LEU A 31 -7.08 3.87 15.68
C LEU A 31 -8.05 4.05 14.50
N GLN A 32 -8.57 2.95 13.93
CA GLN A 32 -9.58 2.98 12.86
C GLN A 32 -10.92 3.60 13.27
N ARG A 33 -11.24 3.61 14.57
CA ARG A 33 -12.47 4.19 15.11
C ARG A 33 -12.34 5.66 15.48
N LEU A 34 -11.13 6.18 15.52
CA LEU A 34 -10.86 7.58 15.84
C LEU A 34 -10.91 8.44 14.57
N PRO A 35 -11.28 9.74 14.68
CA PRO A 35 -11.31 10.62 13.54
C PRO A 35 -9.94 10.69 12.83
N PRO A 36 -9.87 10.50 11.51
CA PRO A 36 -8.60 10.54 10.77
C PRO A 36 -7.84 11.85 10.88
N LYS A 37 -8.55 12.97 11.08
CA LYS A 37 -7.95 14.30 11.25
C LYS A 37 -7.05 14.42 12.49
N ASP A 38 -7.27 13.58 13.49
CA ASP A 38 -6.53 13.61 14.76
C ASP A 38 -5.53 12.44 14.86
N LEU A 39 -5.23 11.79 13.74
CA LEU A 39 -4.44 10.55 13.70
C LEU A 39 -3.07 10.71 14.39
N GLU A 40 -2.34 11.77 14.10
CA GLU A 40 -1.03 12.02 14.69
C GLU A 40 -1.11 12.18 16.21
N ALA A 41 -2.06 12.99 16.70
CA ALA A 41 -2.29 13.19 18.12
C ALA A 41 -2.73 11.89 18.82
N ASN A 42 -3.56 11.11 18.16
CA ASN A 42 -4.04 9.82 18.66
C ASN A 42 -2.88 8.81 18.79
N ILE A 43 -1.97 8.77 17.83
CA ILE A 43 -0.81 7.90 17.87
C ILE A 43 0.15 8.33 18.96
N GLN A 44 0.46 9.64 19.07
CA GLN A 44 1.28 10.16 20.16
C GLN A 44 0.69 9.84 21.53
N THR A 45 -0.63 9.81 21.64
CA THR A 45 -1.31 9.44 22.89
C THR A 45 -1.19 7.94 23.13
N PHE A 46 -1.31 7.13 22.06
CA PHE A 46 -1.18 5.68 22.13
C PHE A 46 0.23 5.24 22.54
N THR A 47 1.26 5.85 21.96
CA THR A 47 2.66 5.55 22.29
C THR A 47 3.02 5.94 23.73
N LYS A 48 2.37 6.95 24.30
CA LYS A 48 2.51 7.27 25.73
C LYS A 48 1.88 6.22 26.64
N ILE A 49 0.76 5.60 26.23
CA ILE A 49 0.06 4.57 27.01
C ILE A 49 0.76 3.22 26.87
N ALA A 50 1.26 2.91 25.68
CA ALA A 50 1.88 1.64 25.33
C ALA A 50 3.20 1.85 24.55
N PRO A 51 4.28 2.30 25.22
CA PRO A 51 5.54 2.64 24.56
C PRO A 51 6.17 1.47 23.78
N HIS A 52 5.92 0.24 24.20
CA HIS A 52 6.42 -0.96 23.54
C HIS A 52 5.81 -1.21 22.15
N LEU A 53 4.69 -0.53 21.82
CA LEU A 53 4.04 -0.62 20.51
C LEU A 53 4.57 0.44 19.53
N GLU A 54 5.31 1.44 19.98
CA GLU A 54 5.80 2.57 19.16
C GLU A 54 6.53 2.10 17.90
N GLN A 55 7.59 1.32 18.07
CA GLN A 55 8.38 0.79 16.95
C GLN A 55 7.59 -0.12 16.01
N THR A 56 6.48 -0.67 16.50
CA THR A 56 5.61 -1.54 15.72
C THR A 56 4.54 -0.74 14.96
N LEU A 57 3.98 0.30 15.57
CA LEU A 57 2.92 1.11 14.99
C LEU A 57 3.46 2.20 14.05
N GLU A 58 4.63 2.74 14.33
CA GLU A 58 5.26 3.78 13.52
C GLU A 58 5.35 3.43 12.03
N PRO A 59 5.77 2.23 11.61
CA PRO A 59 5.79 1.87 10.20
C PRO A 59 4.41 1.86 9.51
N TYR A 60 3.35 1.62 10.28
CA TYR A 60 1.98 1.62 9.73
C TYR A 60 1.39 3.02 9.56
N VAL A 61 1.96 4.00 10.23
CA VAL A 61 1.42 5.35 10.30
C VAL A 61 2.34 6.37 9.63
N SER A 62 3.64 6.14 9.72
CA SER A 62 4.67 7.10 9.28
C SER A 62 4.97 7.05 7.79
N ARG A 63 4.29 6.22 7.01
CA ARG A 63 4.49 6.16 5.56
C ARG A 63 3.38 6.94 4.86
N PRO A 64 3.64 8.22 4.52
CA PRO A 64 2.66 8.98 3.75
C PRO A 64 2.39 8.30 2.42
N LEU A 65 1.13 8.25 2.03
CA LEU A 65 0.76 7.79 0.70
C LEU A 65 1.48 8.65 -0.34
N GLN A 66 2.10 7.99 -1.31
CA GLN A 66 2.82 8.66 -2.39
C GLN A 66 1.96 8.62 -3.66
N VAL A 67 2.05 9.65 -4.46
CA VAL A 67 1.45 9.65 -5.79
C VAL A 67 2.53 9.36 -6.81
N LYS A 68 2.29 8.33 -7.63
CA LYS A 68 3.16 7.93 -8.74
C LYS A 68 2.41 8.06 -10.06
N ARG A 69 3.15 8.10 -11.16
CA ARG A 69 2.59 8.19 -12.51
C ARG A 69 2.81 6.87 -13.23
N ASP A 70 1.73 6.35 -13.78
CA ASP A 70 1.77 5.30 -14.79
C ASP A 70 2.09 5.94 -16.14
N SER A 71 3.26 5.66 -16.67
CA SER A 71 3.71 6.25 -17.95
C SER A 71 3.01 5.64 -19.17
N GLU A 72 2.45 4.44 -19.07
CA GLU A 72 1.76 3.79 -20.17
C GLU A 72 0.33 4.31 -20.35
N GLN A 73 -0.40 4.40 -19.24
CA GLN A 73 -1.77 4.90 -19.26
C GLN A 73 -1.85 6.42 -19.07
N ASN A 74 -0.71 7.06 -18.81
CA ASN A 74 -0.62 8.50 -18.51
C ASN A 74 -1.57 8.94 -17.37
N ARG A 75 -1.73 8.08 -16.35
CA ARG A 75 -2.60 8.30 -15.18
C ARG A 75 -1.77 8.27 -13.90
N TYR A 76 -2.26 8.96 -12.88
CA TYR A 76 -1.65 8.92 -11.55
C TYR A 76 -2.30 7.84 -10.70
N PHE A 77 -1.53 7.29 -9.76
CA PHE A 77 -2.01 6.31 -8.80
C PHE A 77 -1.38 6.52 -7.42
N VAL A 78 -2.05 6.01 -6.41
CA VAL A 78 -1.59 6.09 -5.01
C VAL A 78 -0.73 4.87 -4.70
N ALA A 79 0.52 5.11 -4.33
CA ALA A 79 1.45 4.08 -3.90
C ALA A 79 1.32 3.86 -2.38
N CYS A 80 1.19 2.60 -1.97
CA CYS A 80 1.09 2.14 -0.59
C CYS A 80 1.83 0.81 -0.42
N GLU A 81 1.87 0.28 0.79
CA GLU A 81 2.43 -1.05 1.04
C GLU A 81 1.65 -2.17 0.33
N CYS A 82 0.33 -1.95 0.11
CA CYS A 82 -0.54 -2.96 -0.48
C CYS A 82 -0.25 -3.24 -1.96
N ASN A 83 0.42 -2.32 -2.66
CA ASN A 83 0.83 -2.49 -4.06
C ASN A 83 2.35 -2.43 -4.25
N CYS A 84 3.12 -2.53 -3.15
CA CYS A 84 4.58 -2.48 -3.17
C CYS A 84 5.20 -3.88 -3.23
N ASP A 85 6.15 -4.05 -4.13
CA ASP A 85 6.99 -5.23 -4.18
C ASP A 85 8.41 -4.83 -4.61
N GLY A 86 9.42 -5.27 -3.86
CA GLY A 86 10.83 -5.00 -4.16
C GLY A 86 11.20 -3.51 -4.33
N GLY A 87 10.41 -2.57 -3.78
CA GLY A 87 10.63 -1.12 -3.93
C GLY A 87 9.91 -0.50 -5.14
N SER A 88 9.28 -1.32 -5.99
CA SER A 88 8.41 -0.90 -7.07
C SER A 88 6.95 -0.96 -6.64
N HIS A 89 6.08 -0.17 -7.26
CA HIS A 89 4.65 -0.12 -6.93
C HIS A 89 3.84 -0.42 -8.18
N ARG A 90 2.91 -1.36 -8.06
CA ARG A 90 2.03 -1.76 -9.15
C ARG A 90 0.96 -0.69 -9.41
N SER A 91 0.86 -0.27 -10.67
CA SER A 91 -0.24 0.59 -11.10
C SER A 91 -1.56 -0.19 -11.19
N PRO A 92 -2.66 0.35 -10.67
CA PRO A 92 -3.96 -0.29 -10.83
C PRO A 92 -4.54 -0.12 -12.25
N TRP A 93 -3.93 0.74 -13.09
CA TRP A 93 -4.38 1.03 -14.44
C TRP A 93 -3.79 0.05 -15.46
N SER A 94 -2.45 -0.03 -15.56
CA SER A 94 -1.76 -0.94 -16.49
C SER A 94 -1.45 -2.31 -15.90
N GLY A 95 -1.48 -2.44 -14.56
CA GLY A 95 -1.00 -3.62 -13.86
C GLY A 95 0.51 -3.73 -13.78
N LYS A 96 1.26 -2.78 -14.35
CA LYS A 96 2.73 -2.77 -14.37
C LYS A 96 3.31 -2.08 -13.14
N TYR A 97 4.58 -2.39 -12.87
CA TYR A 97 5.31 -1.87 -11.72
C TYR A 97 6.14 -0.64 -12.08
N PHE A 98 6.11 0.38 -11.20
CA PHE A 98 6.86 1.64 -11.34
C PHE A 98 7.67 1.97 -10.08
N PRO A 99 8.98 2.25 -10.20
CA PRO A 99 9.78 2.11 -11.41
C PRO A 99 9.78 0.67 -11.92
N ALA A 100 10.08 0.46 -13.20
CA ALA A 100 10.24 -0.88 -13.74
C ALA A 100 11.34 -1.63 -12.98
N PRO A 101 11.16 -2.94 -12.67
CA PRO A 101 12.18 -3.73 -11.99
C PRO A 101 13.46 -3.82 -12.83
N ALA A 102 14.60 -3.88 -12.15
CA ALA A 102 15.92 -3.84 -12.81
C ALA A 102 16.17 -5.01 -13.78
N GLY A 103 15.46 -6.12 -13.61
CA GLY A 103 15.53 -7.31 -14.48
C GLY A 103 14.58 -7.28 -15.69
N GLY A 104 13.87 -6.16 -15.91
CA GLY A 104 12.89 -6.03 -16.99
C GLY A 104 11.66 -6.93 -16.80
N ASP A 105 10.97 -7.24 -17.91
CA ASP A 105 9.69 -7.99 -17.90
C ASP A 105 9.78 -9.35 -17.20
N ALA A 106 10.91 -10.05 -17.29
CA ALA A 106 11.12 -11.35 -16.64
C ALA A 106 11.13 -11.27 -15.10
N GLU A 107 11.60 -10.17 -14.52
CA GLU A 107 11.51 -9.94 -13.09
C GLU A 107 10.14 -9.40 -12.70
N GLU A 108 9.53 -8.56 -13.54
CA GLU A 108 8.18 -8.05 -13.30
C GLU A 108 7.13 -9.19 -13.27
N GLU A 109 7.31 -10.24 -14.06
CA GLU A 109 6.41 -11.40 -14.07
C GLU A 109 6.41 -12.20 -12.76
N LYS A 110 7.49 -12.09 -11.96
CA LYS A 110 7.62 -12.73 -10.65
C LYS A 110 6.96 -11.92 -9.51
N LEU A 111 6.62 -10.67 -9.75
CA LEU A 111 6.03 -9.80 -8.75
C LEU A 111 4.57 -10.16 -8.46
N ALA A 112 4.12 -9.85 -7.26
CA ALA A 112 2.77 -10.18 -6.80
C ALA A 112 1.69 -9.49 -7.65
N ARG A 113 0.80 -10.29 -8.24
CA ARG A 113 -0.34 -9.82 -9.04
C ARG A 113 -1.63 -10.49 -8.56
N PRO A 114 -2.76 -9.80 -8.60
CA PRO A 114 -4.05 -10.42 -8.37
C PRO A 114 -4.35 -11.42 -9.50
N SER A 115 -5.20 -12.42 -9.21
CA SER A 115 -5.72 -13.32 -10.23
C SER A 115 -6.43 -12.54 -11.35
N GLU A 116 -6.51 -13.10 -12.53
CA GLU A 116 -7.12 -12.45 -13.70
C GLU A 116 -8.55 -11.95 -13.41
N ARG A 117 -9.33 -12.78 -12.72
CA ARG A 117 -10.69 -12.40 -12.29
C ARG A 117 -10.69 -11.17 -11.37
N LEU A 118 -9.78 -11.12 -10.39
CA LEU A 118 -9.66 -9.98 -9.50
C LEU A 118 -9.10 -8.76 -10.23
N ARG A 119 -8.25 -8.95 -11.21
CA ARG A 119 -7.73 -7.85 -12.02
C ARG A 119 -8.84 -7.12 -12.78
N ILE A 120 -9.75 -7.86 -13.43
CA ILE A 120 -10.91 -7.27 -14.11
C ILE A 120 -11.79 -6.48 -13.13
N LEU A 121 -12.00 -7.04 -11.93
CA LEU A 121 -12.77 -6.39 -10.88
C LEU A 121 -12.07 -5.13 -10.35
N GLU A 122 -10.75 -5.19 -10.14
CA GLU A 122 -9.93 -4.08 -9.71
C GLU A 122 -9.99 -2.91 -10.73
N GLU A 123 -9.88 -3.19 -12.01
CA GLU A 123 -10.01 -2.20 -13.08
C GLU A 123 -11.39 -1.52 -13.04
N SER A 124 -12.45 -2.31 -12.94
CA SER A 124 -13.82 -1.80 -12.84
C SER A 124 -14.02 -0.92 -11.60
N PHE A 125 -13.48 -1.33 -10.46
CA PHE A 125 -13.55 -0.52 -9.24
C PHE A 125 -12.74 0.77 -9.35
N ASN A 126 -11.59 0.75 -9.99
CA ASN A 126 -10.81 1.96 -10.22
C ASN A 126 -11.58 2.97 -11.09
N GLU A 127 -12.23 2.52 -12.17
CA GLU A 127 -13.04 3.39 -13.01
C GLU A 127 -14.21 4.02 -12.24
N VAL A 128 -14.96 3.20 -11.51
CA VAL A 128 -16.12 3.68 -10.72
C VAL A 128 -15.67 4.61 -9.59
N PHE A 129 -14.57 4.26 -8.90
CA PHE A 129 -14.10 5.04 -7.77
C PHE A 129 -13.46 6.36 -8.20
N ASP A 130 -12.80 6.39 -9.36
CA ASP A 130 -12.28 7.63 -9.94
C ASP A 130 -13.42 8.58 -10.36
N ALA A 131 -14.49 8.06 -10.94
CA ALA A 131 -15.69 8.82 -11.26
C ALA A 131 -16.37 9.35 -9.98
N TYR A 132 -16.53 8.51 -8.96
CA TYR A 132 -17.06 8.92 -7.66
C TYR A 132 -16.22 10.03 -7.02
N LYS A 133 -14.90 9.86 -6.95
CA LYS A 133 -13.98 10.87 -6.45
C LYS A 133 -14.14 12.20 -7.18
N THR A 134 -14.23 12.18 -8.51
CA THR A 134 -14.38 13.38 -9.32
C THR A 134 -15.70 14.11 -9.04
N GLY A 135 -16.76 13.36 -8.72
CA GLY A 135 -18.06 13.93 -8.39
C GLY A 135 -18.16 14.51 -6.97
N TYR A 136 -17.41 13.98 -6.01
CA TYR A 136 -17.54 14.35 -4.60
C TYR A 136 -16.32 15.08 -4.01
N TYR A 137 -15.16 14.95 -4.62
CA TYR A 137 -13.92 15.55 -4.14
C TYR A 137 -13.29 16.37 -5.27
N GLU A 138 -13.10 17.64 -5.07
CA GLU A 138 -12.57 18.59 -6.06
C GLU A 138 -11.09 18.31 -6.41
N GLY A 139 -10.78 17.14 -6.92
CA GLY A 139 -9.43 16.75 -7.31
C GLY A 139 -8.86 15.59 -6.48
N GLY A 140 -7.54 15.40 -6.55
CA GLY A 140 -6.83 14.30 -5.90
C GLY A 140 -6.65 13.08 -6.80
N VAL A 141 -6.00 12.05 -6.25
CA VAL A 141 -5.73 10.78 -6.91
C VAL A 141 -6.38 9.66 -6.11
N SER A 142 -7.10 8.78 -6.78
CA SER A 142 -7.67 7.58 -6.18
C SER A 142 -7.02 6.32 -6.74
N SER A 143 -7.02 5.25 -5.94
CA SER A 143 -6.60 3.92 -6.37
C SER A 143 -7.33 2.85 -5.59
N VAL A 144 -7.67 1.77 -6.28
CA VAL A 144 -8.23 0.55 -5.69
C VAL A 144 -7.27 -0.59 -6.00
N TYR A 145 -6.93 -1.35 -4.97
CA TYR A 145 -6.10 -2.55 -5.08
C TYR A 145 -6.82 -3.74 -4.51
N LEU A 146 -6.79 -4.85 -5.23
CA LEU A 146 -7.33 -6.12 -4.80
C LEU A 146 -6.23 -7.19 -4.76
N TRP A 147 -6.35 -8.15 -3.85
CA TRP A 147 -5.45 -9.30 -3.76
C TRP A 147 -6.19 -10.56 -3.33
N ASP A 148 -5.70 -11.70 -3.81
CA ASP A 148 -6.25 -12.99 -3.44
C ASP A 148 -5.94 -13.32 -1.98
N MET A 149 -6.89 -13.96 -1.30
CA MET A 149 -6.76 -14.51 0.05
C MET A 149 -7.19 -15.98 0.01
N ASP A 150 -6.84 -16.76 1.02
CA ASP A 150 -7.19 -18.17 1.12
C ASP A 150 -8.70 -18.39 1.00
N GLU A 151 -9.49 -17.51 1.62
CA GLU A 151 -10.95 -17.51 1.52
C GLU A 151 -11.43 -16.13 1.02
N GLY A 152 -11.55 -15.98 -0.31
CA GLY A 152 -12.05 -14.74 -0.91
C GLY A 152 -10.95 -13.78 -1.38
N PHE A 153 -11.14 -12.49 -1.17
CA PHE A 153 -10.16 -11.48 -1.55
C PHE A 153 -10.13 -10.33 -0.54
N GLY A 154 -8.99 -9.66 -0.48
CA GLY A 154 -8.80 -8.40 0.23
C GLY A 154 -8.74 -7.21 -0.73
N GLY A 155 -8.94 -6.00 -0.21
CA GLY A 155 -8.84 -4.80 -1.02
C GLY A 155 -8.56 -3.54 -0.21
N ALA A 156 -7.94 -2.56 -0.87
CA ALA A 156 -7.70 -1.22 -0.35
C ALA A 156 -8.25 -0.17 -1.31
N PHE A 157 -9.00 0.79 -0.76
CA PHE A 157 -9.53 1.96 -1.46
C PHE A 157 -8.83 3.19 -0.91
N LEU A 158 -8.08 3.89 -1.75
CA LEU A 158 -7.20 4.97 -1.35
C LEU A 158 -7.57 6.26 -2.08
N ILE A 159 -7.59 7.37 -1.34
CA ILE A 159 -7.69 8.72 -1.90
C ILE A 159 -6.56 9.56 -1.31
N HIS A 160 -5.80 10.21 -2.19
CA HIS A 160 -4.85 11.24 -1.84
C HIS A 160 -5.39 12.59 -2.30
N LYS A 161 -5.82 13.44 -1.36
CA LYS A 161 -6.59 14.64 -1.68
C LYS A 161 -5.72 15.84 -2.08
N ASP A 162 -4.62 16.10 -1.43
CA ASP A 162 -3.85 17.35 -1.58
C ASP A 162 -2.71 17.23 -2.60
N CYS A 163 -2.97 16.59 -3.72
CA CYS A 163 -2.01 16.60 -4.82
C CYS A 163 -2.07 17.93 -5.55
N VAL A 164 -1.10 18.81 -5.27
CA VAL A 164 -0.69 19.80 -6.25
C VAL A 164 -0.08 19.02 -7.40
N MET A 165 -0.91 18.73 -8.43
CA MET A 165 -0.44 18.06 -9.64
C MET A 165 0.68 18.92 -10.21
N PRO A 166 1.88 18.40 -10.45
CA PRO A 166 2.87 19.11 -11.21
C PRO A 166 2.27 19.38 -12.58
N HIS A 167 2.07 20.67 -12.90
CA HIS A 167 1.64 21.05 -14.24
C HIS A 167 2.62 20.46 -15.25
N PRO A 168 2.14 19.81 -16.33
CA PRO A 168 3.02 19.39 -17.40
C PRO A 168 3.69 20.66 -17.94
N THR A 169 4.98 20.79 -17.70
CA THR A 169 5.80 21.77 -18.41
C THR A 169 5.77 21.42 -19.89
N HIS A 170 5.14 22.29 -20.66
CA HIS A 170 5.15 22.26 -22.12
C HIS A 170 6.57 22.36 -22.68
#